data_128cdc21ebe928cb5c121b2179eb54da
#
_entry.id   128cdc21ebe928cb5c121b2179eb54da
#
_cell.length_a   1.000
_cell.length_b   1.000
_cell.length_c   1.000
_cell.angle_alpha   90.00
_cell.angle_beta   90.00
_cell.angle_gamma   90.00
#
_symmetry.space_group_name_H-M   'P 1'
#
loop_
_entity.id
_entity.type
_entity.pdbx_description
1 polymer ?
#
loop_
_entity_poly.entity_id
_entity_poly.type
_entity_poly.pdbx_seq_one_letter_code
_entity_poly.pdbx_strand_id
1 'polypeptide(L)'
;MKKIIIIITCFIGLSGAFAQQRGMFHNPVIEADVPDPSMIRVGNYYYLVSTTMHLMPGCPVMRSKDLVHWETISYVFQRLTDLPRYDLKEGTVYGRGQWASSLRYHDGRFYVWFSPNDEPHRGYIYTAEDPAGEWTLLSRPPHHHDASLFFDDDGKVYLFYGTGQLRQLKSDLSDVEPGGIDQKIFERDADEQGLLEGSQAFKHNGRYYVMMISMDWSIPGRLRREVCYRADQITGPYEKKVILETEFQGYGGVGQGCIVDTPDGNWYGFIFQDRGGIGRVPTLMPCRWEDGWPILGDADGRVPECMEMPVYGEECKGSIMGSDGFDTDQLSLNWQWNHNPLDDCWSLTERPGFLRLRTGKVVDNLFLAPNTLTQRMSGPKCSGVVAMDISKMKEGDVAGFCAFNGLSGVLAVVMENGKKQWVMSHQSVSLSDREKRVTAVEVLEKERMDCEKEVVYLRMEGDFADKKDEVRGVKRNAIN
;
A
#
# COMPACT_ATOMS: atom_id res chain seq x y z
N MET A 1 61.83 43.94 43.54
CA MET A 1 60.38 43.69 43.55
C MET A 1 59.96 43.56 42.07
N LYS A 2 59.70 42.29 41.63
CA LYS A 2 59.27 42.00 40.27
C LYS A 2 57.74 41.93 40.29
N LYS A 3 57.08 42.80 39.52
CA LYS A 3 55.62 42.78 39.32
C LYS A 3 55.27 41.71 38.29
N ILE A 4 54.50 40.72 38.68
CA ILE A 4 53.90 39.73 37.80
C ILE A 4 52.55 40.30 37.32
N ILE A 5 52.38 40.46 36.02
CA ILE A 5 51.12 40.81 35.37
C ILE A 5 50.48 39.49 34.93
N ILE A 6 49.34 39.14 35.53
CA ILE A 6 48.51 38.00 35.09
C ILE A 6 47.51 38.54 34.03
N ILE A 7 47.66 38.08 32.81
CA ILE A 7 46.69 38.34 31.73
C ILE A 7 45.68 37.17 31.79
N ILE A 8 44.45 37.48 32.19
CA ILE A 8 43.31 36.53 32.09
C ILE A 8 42.71 36.67 30.71
N THR A 9 42.95 35.69 29.87
CA THR A 9 42.30 35.61 28.55
C THR A 9 40.95 34.90 28.72
N CYS A 10 39.86 35.69 28.68
CA CYS A 10 38.50 35.09 28.61
C CYS A 10 38.28 34.51 27.19
N PHE A 11 38.29 33.22 27.07
CA PHE A 11 37.74 32.55 25.91
C PHE A 11 36.20 32.60 25.97
N ILE A 12 35.58 33.48 25.21
CA ILE A 12 34.16 33.42 24.92
C ILE A 12 33.98 32.33 23.87
N GLY A 13 33.62 31.15 24.32
CA GLY A 13 33.17 30.05 23.42
C GLY A 13 31.86 30.44 22.75
N LEU A 14 31.93 30.93 21.54
CA LEU A 14 30.79 30.96 20.64
C LEU A 14 30.47 29.50 20.27
N SER A 15 29.57 28.86 21.02
CA SER A 15 28.88 27.67 20.56
C SER A 15 27.93 28.09 19.41
N GLY A 16 28.49 28.13 18.21
CA GLY A 16 27.67 28.19 16.99
C GLY A 16 26.85 26.90 16.94
N ALA A 17 25.56 27.02 17.19
CA ALA A 17 24.64 25.97 16.81
C ALA A 17 24.73 25.84 15.27
N PHE A 18 25.50 24.86 14.81
CA PHE A 18 25.40 24.44 13.41
C PHE A 18 23.98 23.91 13.26
N ALA A 19 23.11 24.69 12.63
CA ALA A 19 21.85 24.17 12.15
C ALA A 19 22.22 23.03 11.17
N GLN A 20 21.92 21.80 11.54
CA GLN A 20 22.11 20.64 10.69
C GLN A 20 21.22 20.87 9.47
N GLN A 21 21.84 21.03 8.28
CA GLN A 21 21.10 21.30 7.05
C GLN A 21 20.21 20.05 6.77
N ARG A 22 18.90 20.26 6.62
CA ARG A 22 17.97 19.18 6.28
C ARG A 22 18.36 18.63 4.91
N GLY A 23 18.42 17.29 4.80
CA GLY A 23 18.50 16.63 3.51
C GLY A 23 17.28 16.97 2.66
N MET A 24 17.39 16.74 1.35
CA MET A 24 16.26 16.91 0.43
C MET A 24 15.74 15.55 0.01
N PHE A 25 14.42 15.44 -0.23
CA PHE A 25 13.83 14.29 -0.88
C PHE A 25 13.02 14.70 -2.12
N HIS A 26 12.74 13.77 -2.99
CA HIS A 26 11.94 13.96 -4.20
C HIS A 26 10.62 13.22 -4.10
N ASN A 27 9.55 13.82 -4.64
CA ASN A 27 8.28 13.15 -4.84
C ASN A 27 8.25 12.40 -6.20
N PRO A 28 7.55 11.26 -6.28
CA PRO A 28 6.77 10.61 -5.20
C PRO A 28 7.66 10.11 -4.08
N VAL A 29 7.16 10.20 -2.84
CA VAL A 29 7.94 9.77 -1.66
C VAL A 29 8.18 8.26 -1.61
N ILE A 30 7.25 7.49 -2.16
CA ILE A 30 7.39 6.05 -2.41
C ILE A 30 7.00 5.81 -3.86
N GLU A 31 7.93 5.39 -4.70
CA GLU A 31 7.66 5.09 -6.10
C GLU A 31 7.20 3.64 -6.28
N ALA A 32 6.19 3.22 -5.55
CA ALA A 32 5.59 1.89 -5.62
C ALA A 32 4.12 1.93 -5.19
N ASP A 33 3.39 0.84 -5.46
CA ASP A 33 1.98 0.71 -5.11
C ASP A 33 1.77 0.66 -3.59
N VAL A 34 1.26 1.75 -3.03
CA VAL A 34 0.84 1.90 -1.62
C VAL A 34 -0.52 2.58 -1.60
N PRO A 35 -1.59 1.86 -2.00
CA PRO A 35 -2.92 2.42 -2.13
C PRO A 35 -3.57 2.74 -0.79
N ASP A 36 -4.47 3.71 -0.80
CA ASP A 36 -5.39 4.04 0.28
C ASP A 36 -4.69 4.17 1.65
N PRO A 37 -3.62 4.98 1.74
CA PRO A 37 -2.79 5.04 2.93
C PRO A 37 -3.56 5.59 4.14
N SER A 38 -3.48 4.88 5.27
CA SER A 38 -3.93 5.37 6.57
C SER A 38 -2.75 5.36 7.53
N MET A 39 -2.38 6.52 8.03
CA MET A 39 -1.15 6.74 8.80
C MET A 39 -1.45 7.43 10.13
N ILE A 40 -0.66 7.07 11.15
CA ILE A 40 -0.64 7.71 12.46
C ILE A 40 0.79 7.90 12.93
N ARG A 41 1.00 8.89 13.82
CA ARG A 41 2.24 9.03 14.58
C ARG A 41 2.05 8.50 15.99
N VAL A 42 2.96 7.63 16.43
CA VAL A 42 3.04 7.17 17.82
C VAL A 42 4.47 7.33 18.32
N GLY A 43 4.65 8.24 19.24
CA GLY A 43 5.99 8.63 19.71
C GLY A 43 6.83 9.21 18.57
N ASN A 44 7.99 8.59 18.32
CA ASN A 44 8.94 9.01 17.28
C ASN A 44 8.80 8.24 15.96
N TYR A 45 7.73 7.46 15.80
CA TYR A 45 7.49 6.66 14.61
C TYR A 45 6.19 7.04 13.93
N TYR A 46 6.20 6.92 12.62
CA TYR A 46 5.04 6.94 11.75
C TYR A 46 4.71 5.50 11.36
N TYR A 47 3.45 5.12 11.50
CA TYR A 47 2.94 3.82 11.11
C TYR A 47 1.89 4.00 10.03
N LEU A 48 1.97 3.19 9.00
CA LEU A 48 1.15 3.24 7.81
C LEU A 48 0.61 1.86 7.48
N VAL A 49 -0.67 1.76 7.14
CA VAL A 49 -1.27 0.59 6.51
C VAL A 49 -1.78 0.94 5.13
N SER A 50 -1.85 -0.07 4.26
CA SER A 50 -2.21 0.10 2.86
C SER A 50 -3.03 -1.08 2.34
N THR A 51 -3.76 -0.86 1.25
CA THR A 51 -4.53 -1.87 0.52
C THR A 51 -3.61 -2.87 -0.19
N THR A 52 -3.94 -4.16 -0.11
CA THR A 52 -3.27 -5.22 -0.89
C THR A 52 -4.23 -6.17 -1.58
N MET A 53 -5.52 -5.93 -1.44
CA MET A 53 -6.59 -6.69 -2.10
C MET A 53 -6.50 -8.20 -1.81
N HIS A 54 -6.21 -9.00 -2.83
CA HIS A 54 -6.13 -10.46 -2.80
C HIS A 54 -4.75 -11.00 -2.42
N LEU A 55 -3.74 -10.13 -2.28
CA LEU A 55 -2.38 -10.56 -1.95
C LEU A 55 -2.26 -10.93 -0.48
N MET A 56 -1.57 -12.05 -0.20
CA MET A 56 -1.40 -12.61 1.14
C MET A 56 0.09 -12.78 1.50
N PRO A 57 0.50 -12.47 2.72
CA PRO A 57 -0.29 -11.85 3.80
C PRO A 57 -0.79 -10.47 3.41
N GLY A 58 -1.86 -9.97 4.06
CA GLY A 58 -2.51 -8.73 3.66
C GLY A 58 -2.43 -7.61 4.68
N CYS A 59 -2.71 -6.39 4.21
CA CYS A 59 -2.65 -5.16 5.00
C CYS A 59 -1.27 -4.97 5.64
N PRO A 60 -0.23 -4.62 4.86
CA PRO A 60 1.11 -4.40 5.38
C PRO A 60 1.11 -3.26 6.39
N VAL A 61 1.82 -3.45 7.48
CA VAL A 61 2.14 -2.41 8.45
C VAL A 61 3.54 -1.91 8.13
N MET A 62 3.61 -0.68 7.69
CA MET A 62 4.87 -0.02 7.37
C MET A 62 5.22 0.99 8.45
N ARG A 63 6.50 1.25 8.63
CA ARG A 63 7.03 2.18 9.63
C ARG A 63 8.06 3.11 9.02
N SER A 64 8.06 4.36 9.48
CA SER A 64 9.07 5.37 9.17
C SER A 64 9.42 6.18 10.41
N LYS A 65 10.62 6.79 10.43
CA LYS A 65 11.02 7.81 11.40
C LYS A 65 10.95 9.23 10.83
N ASP A 66 10.93 9.36 9.51
CA ASP A 66 11.14 10.63 8.80
C ASP A 66 10.10 10.94 7.73
N LEU A 67 9.09 10.07 7.55
CA LEU A 67 8.04 10.14 6.50
C LEU A 67 8.53 9.85 5.08
N VAL A 68 9.82 9.60 4.87
CA VAL A 68 10.42 9.39 3.56
C VAL A 68 10.91 7.95 3.39
N HIS A 69 11.64 7.43 4.38
CA HIS A 69 12.18 6.08 4.35
C HIS A 69 11.26 5.12 5.10
N TRP A 70 10.73 4.14 4.39
CA TRP A 70 9.72 3.22 4.88
C TRP A 70 10.19 1.77 4.84
N GLU A 71 9.84 1.01 5.86
CA GLU A 71 10.06 -0.42 5.96
C GLU A 71 8.77 -1.15 6.30
N THR A 72 8.53 -2.33 5.73
CA THR A 72 7.46 -3.22 6.16
C THR A 72 7.90 -3.95 7.42
N ILE A 73 7.12 -3.84 8.50
CA ILE A 73 7.44 -4.44 9.80
C ILE A 73 6.56 -5.64 10.16
N SER A 74 5.38 -5.74 9.58
CA SER A 74 4.44 -6.86 9.76
C SER A 74 3.31 -6.81 8.74
N TYR A 75 2.38 -7.74 8.87
CA TYR A 75 1.09 -7.76 8.18
C TYR A 75 -0.02 -8.00 9.19
N VAL A 76 -1.17 -7.34 9.00
CA VAL A 76 -2.31 -7.44 9.91
C VAL A 76 -2.92 -8.84 9.92
N PHE A 77 -2.88 -9.55 8.81
CA PHE A 77 -3.37 -10.92 8.72
C PHE A 77 -2.58 -11.75 7.70
N GLN A 78 -2.53 -13.06 7.94
CA GLN A 78 -1.83 -13.99 7.07
C GLN A 78 -2.70 -14.50 5.93
N ARG A 79 -4.02 -14.66 6.18
CA ARG A 79 -4.99 -15.25 5.24
C ARG A 79 -6.38 -14.68 5.45
N LEU A 80 -7.18 -14.65 4.40
CA LEU A 80 -8.63 -14.49 4.46
C LEU A 80 -9.27 -15.83 4.11
N THR A 81 -10.34 -16.19 4.84
CA THR A 81 -10.95 -17.52 4.74
C THR A 81 -12.48 -17.50 4.57
N ASP A 82 -13.06 -16.33 4.37
CA ASP A 82 -14.51 -16.17 4.24
C ASP A 82 -15.09 -16.86 3.01
N LEU A 83 -14.29 -16.96 1.94
CA LEU A 83 -14.71 -17.50 0.66
C LEU A 83 -13.71 -18.55 0.14
N PRO A 84 -14.20 -19.64 -0.49
CA PRO A 84 -13.30 -20.60 -1.16
C PRO A 84 -12.40 -19.95 -2.24
N ARG A 85 -12.83 -18.84 -2.81
CA ARG A 85 -12.08 -18.08 -3.81
C ARG A 85 -10.78 -17.46 -3.28
N TYR A 86 -10.63 -17.27 -1.96
CA TYR A 86 -9.34 -16.89 -1.37
C TYR A 86 -8.29 -18.00 -1.48
N ASP A 87 -8.72 -19.26 -1.60
CA ASP A 87 -7.90 -20.44 -1.88
C ASP A 87 -7.84 -20.78 -3.38
N LEU A 88 -8.28 -19.88 -4.25
CA LEU A 88 -8.43 -20.13 -5.70
C LEU A 88 -9.34 -21.32 -6.02
N LYS A 89 -10.26 -21.66 -5.14
CA LYS A 89 -11.35 -22.62 -5.35
C LYS A 89 -12.59 -21.87 -5.84
N GLU A 90 -13.25 -22.35 -6.87
CA GLU A 90 -14.48 -21.76 -7.43
C GLU A 90 -14.29 -20.35 -8.04
N GLY A 91 -13.08 -20.00 -8.48
CA GLY A 91 -12.75 -18.70 -9.06
C GLY A 91 -11.62 -18.00 -8.35
N THR A 92 -11.62 -16.66 -8.40
CA THR A 92 -10.59 -15.78 -7.85
C THR A 92 -11.22 -14.60 -7.11
N VAL A 93 -10.45 -13.97 -6.22
CA VAL A 93 -10.76 -12.66 -5.63
C VAL A 93 -9.79 -11.58 -6.14
N TYR A 94 -9.24 -11.75 -7.32
CA TYR A 94 -8.32 -10.78 -7.92
C TYR A 94 -8.93 -9.37 -7.95
N GLY A 95 -8.23 -8.40 -7.38
CA GLY A 95 -8.71 -7.03 -7.21
C GLY A 95 -9.79 -6.84 -6.15
N ARG A 96 -10.06 -7.87 -5.32
CA ARG A 96 -10.97 -7.84 -4.17
C ARG A 96 -10.23 -8.27 -2.90
N GLY A 97 -10.94 -8.49 -1.81
CA GLY A 97 -10.36 -8.84 -0.52
C GLY A 97 -10.15 -7.60 0.35
N GLN A 98 -8.94 -7.37 0.86
CA GLN A 98 -8.66 -6.25 1.75
C GLN A 98 -8.53 -4.95 0.95
N TRP A 99 -9.53 -4.05 1.13
CA TRP A 99 -9.55 -2.71 0.57
C TRP A 99 -9.09 -1.67 1.58
N ALA A 100 -9.48 -0.40 1.40
CA ALA A 100 -9.03 0.69 2.26
C ALA A 100 -9.18 0.35 3.75
N SER A 101 -8.12 0.62 4.49
CA SER A 101 -8.03 0.32 5.93
C SER A 101 -7.90 1.59 6.75
N SER A 102 -8.30 1.52 8.01
CA SER A 102 -8.13 2.59 8.98
C SER A 102 -7.24 2.12 10.12
N LEU A 103 -6.09 2.76 10.29
CA LEU A 103 -5.16 2.52 11.39
C LEU A 103 -5.39 3.53 12.51
N ARG A 104 -5.50 3.05 13.74
CA ARG A 104 -5.64 3.89 14.94
C ARG A 104 -4.78 3.37 16.09
N TYR A 105 -4.44 4.29 16.99
CA TYR A 105 -3.80 3.97 18.26
C TYR A 105 -4.64 4.56 19.38
N HIS A 106 -5.05 3.73 20.32
CA HIS A 106 -5.89 4.12 21.45
C HIS A 106 -5.56 3.24 22.66
N ASP A 107 -5.42 3.85 23.84
CA ASP A 107 -5.15 3.17 25.12
C ASP A 107 -4.04 2.12 25.05
N GLY A 108 -2.91 2.48 24.43
CA GLY A 108 -1.72 1.62 24.36
C GLY A 108 -1.79 0.52 23.31
N ARG A 109 -2.81 0.48 22.47
CA ARG A 109 -3.01 -0.55 21.43
C ARG A 109 -3.22 0.04 20.06
N PHE A 110 -2.78 -0.67 19.05
CA PHE A 110 -3.07 -0.41 17.65
C PHE A 110 -4.33 -1.15 17.23
N TYR A 111 -5.11 -0.51 16.36
CA TYR A 111 -6.34 -1.05 15.77
C TYR A 111 -6.33 -0.85 14.27
N VAL A 112 -6.73 -1.87 13.53
CA VAL A 112 -6.95 -1.78 12.09
C VAL A 112 -8.36 -2.24 11.77
N TRP A 113 -9.11 -1.36 11.08
CA TRP A 113 -10.38 -1.68 10.45
C TRP A 113 -10.19 -1.86 8.96
N PHE A 114 -10.84 -2.84 8.35
CA PHE A 114 -11.11 -2.89 6.91
C PHE A 114 -12.37 -3.70 6.59
N SER A 115 -12.93 -3.52 5.38
CA SER A 115 -14.10 -4.24 4.90
C SER A 115 -13.88 -4.75 3.48
N PRO A 116 -13.82 -6.07 3.26
CA PRO A 116 -13.91 -6.63 1.92
C PRO A 116 -15.30 -6.34 1.31
N ASN A 117 -15.31 -5.99 0.02
CA ASN A 117 -16.57 -5.81 -0.73
C ASN A 117 -17.09 -7.14 -1.30
N ASP A 118 -16.90 -8.23 -0.55
CA ASP A 118 -17.30 -9.58 -0.88
C ASP A 118 -18.20 -10.17 0.23
N GLU A 119 -18.94 -11.22 -0.11
CA GLU A 119 -19.64 -12.01 0.90
C GLU A 119 -18.63 -12.52 1.97
N PRO A 120 -19.02 -12.61 3.23
CA PRO A 120 -20.38 -12.42 3.80
C PRO A 120 -20.72 -10.97 4.17
N HIS A 121 -20.05 -9.96 3.56
CA HIS A 121 -20.23 -8.52 3.84
C HIS A 121 -20.02 -8.19 5.34
N ARG A 122 -18.86 -8.56 5.85
CA ARG A 122 -18.43 -8.29 7.22
C ARG A 122 -17.12 -7.51 7.21
N GLY A 123 -17.01 -6.56 8.13
CA GLY A 123 -15.76 -5.90 8.44
C GLY A 123 -14.84 -6.79 9.28
N TYR A 124 -13.62 -6.34 9.42
CA TYR A 124 -12.60 -6.90 10.30
C TYR A 124 -12.06 -5.80 11.20
N ILE A 125 -11.96 -6.07 12.49
CA ILE A 125 -11.17 -5.26 13.42
C ILE A 125 -10.07 -6.13 13.98
N TYR A 126 -8.82 -5.76 13.71
CA TYR A 126 -7.64 -6.38 14.30
C TYR A 126 -7.01 -5.43 15.31
N THR A 127 -6.30 -5.99 16.29
CA THR A 127 -5.59 -5.23 17.32
C THR A 127 -4.22 -5.84 17.62
N ALA A 128 -3.26 -4.98 17.99
CA ALA A 128 -1.93 -5.37 18.46
C ALA A 128 -1.41 -4.39 19.52
N GLU A 129 -0.58 -4.86 20.45
CA GLU A 129 0.17 -3.98 21.35
C GLU A 129 1.46 -3.50 20.68
N ASP A 130 2.15 -4.41 19.98
CA ASP A 130 3.30 -4.11 19.15
C ASP A 130 2.90 -4.24 17.68
N PRO A 131 2.98 -3.16 16.88
CA PRO A 131 2.59 -3.21 15.47
C PRO A 131 3.55 -4.04 14.61
N ALA A 132 4.75 -4.39 15.11
CA ALA A 132 5.68 -5.33 14.47
C ALA A 132 5.43 -6.79 14.88
N GLY A 133 4.58 -7.01 15.89
CA GLY A 133 4.23 -8.32 16.41
C GLY A 133 3.02 -8.95 15.74
N GLU A 134 2.39 -9.85 16.49
CA GLU A 134 1.18 -10.55 16.06
C GLU A 134 -0.06 -9.66 16.20
N TRP A 135 -0.88 -9.62 15.16
CA TRP A 135 -2.18 -8.98 15.15
C TRP A 135 -3.29 -9.99 15.41
N THR A 136 -4.16 -9.69 16.34
CA THR A 136 -5.27 -10.56 16.74
C THR A 136 -6.58 -10.03 16.19
N LEU A 137 -7.37 -10.89 15.57
CA LEU A 137 -8.74 -10.57 15.14
C LEU A 137 -9.61 -10.36 16.39
N LEU A 138 -10.10 -9.12 16.56
CA LEU A 138 -10.93 -8.74 17.69
C LEU A 138 -12.41 -9.01 17.40
N SER A 139 -12.90 -8.61 16.22
CA SER A 139 -14.32 -8.71 15.90
C SER A 139 -14.60 -8.63 14.39
N ARG A 140 -15.85 -8.97 14.04
CA ARG A 140 -16.37 -9.00 12.68
C ARG A 140 -17.71 -8.23 12.56
N PRO A 141 -17.72 -6.90 12.73
CA PRO A 141 -18.95 -6.10 12.57
C PRO A 141 -19.48 -6.14 11.13
N PRO A 142 -20.69 -5.61 10.86
CA PRO A 142 -21.20 -5.45 9.50
C PRO A 142 -20.25 -4.65 8.60
N HIS A 143 -20.34 -4.90 7.30
CA HIS A 143 -19.58 -4.19 6.29
C HIS A 143 -19.87 -2.66 6.29
N HIS A 144 -18.81 -1.86 6.23
CA HIS A 144 -18.88 -0.42 6.02
C HIS A 144 -17.77 -0.04 5.03
N HIS A 145 -18.17 0.46 3.86
CA HIS A 145 -17.24 0.76 2.77
C HIS A 145 -16.32 1.94 3.11
N ASP A 146 -15.00 1.77 2.90
CA ASP A 146 -13.96 2.79 3.08
C ASP A 146 -14.07 3.53 4.42
N ALA A 147 -14.25 2.75 5.50
CA ALA A 147 -14.55 3.32 6.80
C ALA A 147 -13.30 3.73 7.57
N SER A 148 -13.39 4.87 8.21
CA SER A 148 -12.46 5.41 9.18
C SER A 148 -12.93 5.09 10.59
N LEU A 149 -12.19 4.25 11.32
CA LEU A 149 -12.42 4.00 12.74
C LEU A 149 -12.03 5.25 13.54
N PHE A 150 -12.86 5.63 14.49
CA PHE A 150 -12.64 6.84 15.27
C PHE A 150 -13.02 6.62 16.74
N PHE A 151 -12.07 6.87 17.64
CA PHE A 151 -12.26 6.89 19.10
C PHE A 151 -12.44 8.34 19.52
N ASP A 152 -13.59 8.68 20.08
CA ASP A 152 -13.87 10.03 20.55
C ASP A 152 -13.49 10.22 22.02
N ASP A 153 -13.30 11.46 22.43
CA ASP A 153 -12.91 11.85 23.81
C ASP A 153 -13.97 11.48 24.86
N ASP A 154 -15.22 11.25 24.45
CA ASP A 154 -16.31 10.82 25.33
C ASP A 154 -16.32 9.29 25.58
N GLY A 155 -15.34 8.56 25.05
CA GLY A 155 -15.21 7.11 25.18
C GLY A 155 -16.07 6.30 24.22
N LYS A 156 -16.79 6.95 23.30
CA LYS A 156 -17.53 6.26 22.25
C LYS A 156 -16.68 6.03 21.02
N VAL A 157 -17.08 5.04 20.24
CA VAL A 157 -16.36 4.64 19.02
C VAL A 157 -17.29 4.74 17.82
N TYR A 158 -16.75 5.21 16.71
CA TYR A 158 -17.51 5.46 15.50
C TYR A 158 -16.79 4.97 14.25
N LEU A 159 -17.58 4.76 13.19
CA LEU A 159 -17.13 4.62 11.81
C LEU A 159 -17.68 5.77 10.98
N PHE A 160 -16.80 6.54 10.34
CA PHE A 160 -17.16 7.43 9.24
C PHE A 160 -16.94 6.65 7.94
N TYR A 161 -17.95 6.53 7.09
CA TYR A 161 -17.86 5.62 5.95
C TYR A 161 -18.68 6.06 4.73
N GLY A 162 -18.47 5.38 3.62
CA GLY A 162 -19.22 5.58 2.40
C GLY A 162 -19.15 7.01 1.88
N THR A 163 -20.28 7.65 1.68
CA THR A 163 -20.41 9.01 1.13
C THR A 163 -20.87 10.04 2.18
N GLY A 164 -20.44 9.88 3.42
CA GLY A 164 -20.78 10.79 4.53
C GLY A 164 -21.72 10.17 5.56
N GLN A 165 -21.60 8.88 5.81
CA GLN A 165 -22.35 8.18 6.86
C GLN A 165 -21.52 8.09 8.15
N LEU A 166 -22.22 8.08 9.28
CA LEU A 166 -21.69 7.90 10.61
C LEU A 166 -22.38 6.74 11.30
N ARG A 167 -21.62 5.79 11.81
CA ARG A 167 -22.12 4.65 12.58
C ARG A 167 -21.43 4.56 13.92
N GLN A 168 -22.20 4.43 15.01
CA GLN A 168 -21.65 4.15 16.32
C GLN A 168 -21.40 2.66 16.50
N LEU A 169 -20.22 2.31 17.01
CA LEU A 169 -19.87 0.97 17.46
C LEU A 169 -20.05 0.87 18.97
N LYS A 170 -20.15 -0.35 19.48
CA LYS A 170 -19.96 -0.62 20.91
C LYS A 170 -18.55 -0.24 21.33
N SER A 171 -18.37 0.20 22.56
CA SER A 171 -17.07 0.60 23.09
C SER A 171 -16.06 -0.54 23.13
N ASP A 172 -16.50 -1.79 23.21
CA ASP A 172 -15.68 -3.00 23.14
C ASP A 172 -15.34 -3.43 21.70
N LEU A 173 -15.83 -2.69 20.71
CA LEU A 173 -15.66 -2.95 19.26
C LEU A 173 -16.29 -4.26 18.78
N SER A 174 -17.08 -4.95 19.58
CA SER A 174 -17.64 -6.27 19.24
C SER A 174 -18.65 -6.22 18.08
N ASP A 175 -19.41 -5.13 17.97
CA ASP A 175 -20.43 -4.92 16.93
C ASP A 175 -20.87 -3.45 16.88
N VAL A 176 -21.84 -3.12 16.05
CA VAL A 176 -22.54 -1.82 16.07
C VAL A 176 -23.31 -1.63 17.37
N GLU A 177 -23.42 -0.37 17.84
CA GLU A 177 -24.17 -0.05 19.06
C GLU A 177 -25.67 -0.09 18.78
N PRO A 178 -26.46 -0.97 19.45
CA PRO A 178 -27.91 -0.98 19.30
C PRO A 178 -28.56 0.34 19.73
N GLY A 179 -29.29 0.98 18.82
CA GLY A 179 -29.88 2.30 19.08
C GLY A 179 -28.88 3.47 19.12
N GLY A 180 -27.60 3.18 18.82
CA GLY A 180 -26.58 4.20 18.66
C GLY A 180 -26.76 5.02 17.37
N ILE A 181 -25.84 5.94 17.13
CA ILE A 181 -25.87 6.80 15.93
C ILE A 181 -25.76 5.93 14.68
N ASP A 182 -26.68 6.15 13.72
CA ASP A 182 -26.71 5.58 12.39
C ASP A 182 -27.36 6.61 11.46
N GLN A 183 -26.55 7.50 10.88
CA GLN A 183 -27.10 8.59 10.08
C GLN A 183 -26.11 9.07 9.02
N LYS A 184 -26.64 9.70 7.99
CA LYS A 184 -25.87 10.50 7.05
C LYS A 184 -25.65 11.90 7.65
N ILE A 185 -24.39 12.31 7.74
CA ILE A 185 -23.98 13.55 8.42
C ILE A 185 -23.67 14.70 7.47
N PHE A 186 -23.45 14.40 6.18
CA PHE A 186 -23.38 15.37 5.09
C PHE A 186 -23.79 14.74 3.77
N GLU A 187 -24.24 15.59 2.84
CA GLU A 187 -24.66 15.17 1.52
C GLU A 187 -23.55 15.40 0.50
N ARG A 188 -23.62 14.63 -0.60
CA ARG A 188 -22.84 14.89 -1.80
C ARG A 188 -23.24 16.23 -2.40
N ASP A 189 -22.25 17.03 -2.77
CA ASP A 189 -22.49 18.22 -3.57
C ASP A 189 -22.75 17.88 -5.04
N ALA A 190 -23.27 18.85 -5.79
CA ALA A 190 -23.54 18.66 -7.21
C ALA A 190 -22.27 18.36 -8.03
N ASP A 191 -21.09 18.81 -7.56
CA ASP A 191 -19.78 18.60 -8.17
C ASP A 191 -19.05 17.34 -7.68
N GLU A 192 -19.77 16.42 -7.04
CA GLU A 192 -19.29 15.12 -6.54
C GLU A 192 -20.05 13.95 -7.14
N GLN A 193 -20.58 14.12 -8.36
CA GLN A 193 -21.31 13.08 -9.08
C GLN A 193 -20.34 12.05 -9.63
N GLY A 194 -20.10 11.00 -8.86
CA GLY A 194 -19.17 9.93 -9.19
C GLY A 194 -18.44 9.43 -7.97
N LEU A 195 -17.28 9.99 -7.66
CA LEU A 195 -16.43 9.56 -6.57
C LEU A 195 -16.59 10.47 -5.35
N LEU A 196 -16.93 9.89 -4.21
CA LEU A 196 -16.80 10.47 -2.87
C LEU A 196 -16.65 9.30 -1.89
N GLU A 197 -15.43 9.00 -1.47
CA GLU A 197 -15.10 7.86 -0.61
C GLU A 197 -13.76 8.07 0.11
N GLY A 198 -13.20 7.04 0.73
CA GLY A 198 -11.87 7.08 1.34
C GLY A 198 -11.83 7.91 2.62
N SER A 199 -12.84 7.79 3.49
CA SER A 199 -12.94 8.57 4.72
C SER A 199 -11.71 8.44 5.60
N GLN A 200 -11.15 9.59 6.04
CA GLN A 200 -10.13 9.71 7.06
C GLN A 200 -10.58 10.73 8.10
N ALA A 201 -11.14 10.22 9.22
CA ALA A 201 -11.67 11.05 10.29
C ALA A 201 -10.61 11.31 11.36
N PHE A 202 -10.56 12.54 11.85
CA PHE A 202 -9.69 12.94 12.96
C PHE A 202 -10.29 14.14 13.71
N LYS A 203 -9.74 14.45 14.90
CA LYS A 203 -10.12 15.61 15.70
C LYS A 203 -8.92 16.55 15.85
N HIS A 204 -9.14 17.83 15.63
CA HIS A 204 -8.10 18.85 15.79
C HIS A 204 -8.72 20.11 16.43
N ASN A 205 -8.10 20.61 17.50
CA ASN A 205 -8.57 21.79 18.25
C ASN A 205 -10.07 21.72 18.62
N GLY A 206 -10.53 20.53 19.04
CA GLY A 206 -11.92 20.30 19.47
C GLY A 206 -12.93 20.13 18.34
N ARG A 207 -12.54 20.23 17.08
CA ARG A 207 -13.41 20.05 15.91
C ARG A 207 -13.19 18.69 15.25
N TYR A 208 -14.23 18.19 14.62
CA TYR A 208 -14.25 16.95 13.84
C TYR A 208 -13.95 17.25 12.38
N TYR A 209 -13.11 16.43 11.77
CA TYR A 209 -12.72 16.53 10.38
C TYR A 209 -12.86 15.17 9.70
N VAL A 210 -13.31 15.17 8.45
CA VAL A 210 -13.35 13.99 7.58
C VAL A 210 -12.75 14.38 6.25
N MET A 211 -11.57 13.84 5.93
CA MET A 211 -10.98 13.96 4.60
C MET A 211 -11.51 12.87 3.70
N MET A 212 -11.71 13.17 2.43
CA MET A 212 -12.24 12.23 1.44
C MET A 212 -11.72 12.58 0.04
N ILE A 213 -11.53 11.57 -0.79
CA ILE A 213 -11.32 11.76 -2.23
C ILE A 213 -12.67 12.08 -2.90
N SER A 214 -12.65 13.02 -3.83
CA SER A 214 -13.82 13.42 -4.62
C SER A 214 -13.47 13.60 -6.09
N MET A 215 -14.40 13.26 -6.98
CA MET A 215 -14.28 13.51 -8.41
C MET A 215 -15.67 13.51 -9.05
N ASP A 216 -15.94 14.48 -9.90
CA ASP A 216 -17.13 14.48 -10.77
C ASP A 216 -16.82 13.79 -12.09
N TRP A 217 -17.40 12.60 -12.30
CA TRP A 217 -17.23 11.82 -13.54
C TRP A 217 -18.01 12.39 -14.73
N SER A 218 -18.97 13.28 -14.49
CA SER A 218 -19.75 13.93 -15.55
C SER A 218 -18.96 14.99 -16.29
N ILE A 219 -17.85 15.47 -15.72
CA ILE A 219 -16.99 16.52 -16.27
C ILE A 219 -15.73 15.89 -16.87
N PRO A 220 -15.59 15.83 -18.21
CA PRO A 220 -14.38 15.31 -18.84
C PRO A 220 -13.12 16.09 -18.40
N GLY A 221 -12.07 15.35 -18.05
CA GLY A 221 -10.80 15.93 -17.62
C GLY A 221 -10.80 16.50 -16.19
N ARG A 222 -11.90 16.32 -15.42
CA ARG A 222 -11.91 16.68 -14.01
C ARG A 222 -10.88 15.85 -13.23
N LEU A 223 -10.07 16.51 -12.43
CA LEU A 223 -9.10 15.85 -11.58
C LEU A 223 -9.79 15.22 -10.36
N ARG A 224 -9.20 14.15 -9.84
CA ARG A 224 -9.42 13.77 -8.44
C ARG A 224 -8.91 14.88 -7.55
N ARG A 225 -9.61 15.11 -6.46
CA ARG A 225 -9.27 16.12 -5.48
C ARG A 225 -9.46 15.58 -4.07
N GLU A 226 -8.80 16.18 -3.12
CA GLU A 226 -9.02 15.93 -1.70
C GLU A 226 -9.95 17.00 -1.16
N VAL A 227 -11.03 16.57 -0.52
CA VAL A 227 -11.98 17.43 0.15
C VAL A 227 -11.95 17.16 1.65
N CYS A 228 -12.26 18.18 2.45
CA CYS A 228 -12.35 18.06 3.89
C CYS A 228 -13.68 18.59 4.37
N TYR A 229 -14.36 17.82 5.19
CA TYR A 229 -15.56 18.21 5.91
C TYR A 229 -15.20 18.53 7.37
N ARG A 230 -15.78 19.56 7.94
CA ARG A 230 -15.48 20.05 9.30
C ARG A 230 -16.75 20.38 10.06
N ALA A 231 -16.81 20.02 11.35
CA ALA A 231 -17.92 20.37 12.25
C ALA A 231 -17.45 20.55 13.70
N ASP A 232 -18.25 21.29 14.49
CA ASP A 232 -18.03 21.43 15.92
C ASP A 232 -18.62 20.24 16.73
N GLN A 233 -19.56 19.50 16.12
CA GLN A 233 -20.16 18.29 16.70
C GLN A 233 -20.02 17.12 15.72
N ILE A 234 -19.89 15.91 16.23
CA ILE A 234 -19.69 14.70 15.42
C ILE A 234 -20.83 14.43 14.43
N THR A 235 -22.03 14.86 14.77
CA THR A 235 -23.22 14.74 13.91
C THR A 235 -23.45 15.94 12.99
N GLY A 236 -22.55 16.91 13.01
CA GLY A 236 -22.65 18.14 12.19
C GLY A 236 -23.40 19.31 12.86
N PRO A 237 -23.80 20.34 12.08
CA PRO A 237 -23.65 20.39 10.61
C PRO A 237 -22.19 20.50 10.15
N TYR A 238 -21.88 19.88 9.03
CA TYR A 238 -20.54 19.90 8.42
C TYR A 238 -20.44 20.99 7.35
N GLU A 239 -19.36 21.75 7.38
CA GLU A 239 -18.89 22.61 6.31
C GLU A 239 -17.89 21.83 5.45
N LYS A 240 -17.79 22.16 4.16
CA LYS A 240 -16.86 21.51 3.23
C LYS A 240 -15.88 22.50 2.63
N LYS A 241 -14.65 22.03 2.38
CA LYS A 241 -13.64 22.74 1.59
C LYS A 241 -12.84 21.76 0.72
N VAL A 242 -12.55 22.13 -0.52
CA VAL A 242 -11.51 21.48 -1.33
C VAL A 242 -10.17 21.89 -0.74
N ILE A 243 -9.35 20.93 -0.33
CA ILE A 243 -8.06 21.17 0.33
C ILE A 243 -6.87 20.85 -0.56
N LEU A 244 -7.09 20.11 -1.67
CA LEU A 244 -6.14 19.86 -2.74
C LEU A 244 -6.88 19.56 -4.04
N GLU A 245 -6.50 20.23 -5.13
CA GLU A 245 -6.92 19.88 -6.50
C GLU A 245 -5.74 20.16 -7.43
N THR A 246 -4.95 19.14 -7.73
CA THR A 246 -3.73 19.28 -8.53
C THR A 246 -3.41 17.99 -9.27
N GLU A 247 -2.77 18.12 -10.41
CA GLU A 247 -2.03 17.03 -11.06
C GLU A 247 -0.57 17.04 -10.60
N PHE A 248 0.14 15.94 -10.82
CA PHE A 248 1.56 15.85 -10.52
C PHE A 248 2.30 15.06 -11.60
N GLN A 249 3.41 15.62 -12.11
CA GLN A 249 4.25 15.02 -13.17
C GLN A 249 3.47 14.55 -14.39
N GLY A 250 2.41 15.29 -14.75
CA GLY A 250 1.58 15.00 -15.92
C GLY A 250 0.65 13.78 -15.77
N TYR A 251 0.61 13.12 -14.63
CA TYR A 251 -0.43 12.15 -14.28
C TYR A 251 -1.69 12.87 -13.76
N GLY A 252 -2.77 12.13 -13.58
CA GLY A 252 -4.05 12.69 -13.09
C GLY A 252 -3.97 13.26 -11.68
N GLY A 253 -5.13 13.60 -11.13
CA GLY A 253 -5.25 14.24 -9.83
C GLY A 253 -4.71 13.38 -8.69
N VAL A 254 -4.20 14.08 -7.68
CA VAL A 254 -3.74 13.53 -6.41
C VAL A 254 -4.91 13.55 -5.42
N GLY A 255 -5.25 12.42 -4.83
CA GLY A 255 -6.40 12.31 -3.91
C GLY A 255 -6.45 10.96 -3.22
N GLN A 256 -7.07 10.95 -2.06
CA GLN A 256 -7.13 9.92 -1.02
C GLN A 256 -5.82 9.69 -0.29
N GLY A 257 -5.89 9.91 1.01
CA GLY A 257 -4.79 9.72 1.93
C GLY A 257 -5.07 10.34 3.29
N CYS A 258 -4.05 10.76 3.98
CA CYS A 258 -4.16 11.26 5.34
C CYS A 258 -3.21 12.42 5.60
N ILE A 259 -3.40 13.09 6.74
CA ILE A 259 -2.46 14.06 7.26
C ILE A 259 -1.86 13.58 8.57
N VAL A 260 -0.66 14.03 8.87
CA VAL A 260 0.04 13.71 10.12
C VAL A 260 0.89 14.91 10.57
N ASP A 261 1.04 15.06 11.88
CA ASP A 261 1.93 16.05 12.48
C ASP A 261 3.33 15.48 12.69
N THR A 262 4.29 16.39 12.90
CA THR A 262 5.66 16.07 13.29
C THR A 262 5.93 16.57 14.71
N PRO A 263 6.99 16.07 15.38
CA PRO A 263 7.32 16.49 16.75
C PRO A 263 7.58 18.00 16.92
N ASP A 264 7.97 18.70 15.85
CA ASP A 264 8.17 20.14 15.81
C ASP A 264 6.90 20.93 15.45
N GLY A 265 5.75 20.25 15.33
CA GLY A 265 4.44 20.87 15.14
C GLY A 265 4.07 21.21 13.70
N ASN A 266 4.90 20.82 12.72
CA ASN A 266 4.54 20.90 11.31
C ASN A 266 3.57 19.78 10.95
N TRP A 267 2.82 19.98 9.86
CA TRP A 267 1.87 19.00 9.33
C TRP A 267 2.18 18.68 7.89
N TYR A 268 1.93 17.42 7.51
CA TYR A 268 2.16 16.91 6.15
C TYR A 268 0.98 16.07 5.68
N GLY A 269 0.66 16.19 4.39
CA GLY A 269 -0.26 15.32 3.68
C GLY A 269 0.49 14.20 2.99
N PHE A 270 -0.03 12.98 3.16
CA PHE A 270 0.46 11.77 2.49
C PHE A 270 -0.68 11.24 1.61
N ILE A 271 -0.65 11.60 0.32
CA ILE A 271 -1.77 11.46 -0.60
C ILE A 271 -1.29 10.74 -1.86
N PHE A 272 -2.04 9.75 -2.35
CA PHE A 272 -1.61 8.98 -3.51
C PHE A 272 -2.07 9.56 -4.85
N GLN A 273 -1.44 9.07 -5.91
CA GLN A 273 -1.79 9.32 -7.30
C GLN A 273 -1.74 8.01 -8.10
N ASP A 274 -2.71 7.77 -8.99
CA ASP A 274 -2.65 6.61 -9.89
C ASP A 274 -1.57 6.81 -10.95
N ARG A 275 -0.68 5.83 -11.09
CA ARG A 275 0.44 5.83 -12.03
C ARG A 275 0.52 4.57 -12.90
N GLY A 276 -0.62 4.18 -13.46
CA GLY A 276 -0.70 3.06 -14.41
C GLY A 276 -0.18 1.75 -13.85
N GLY A 277 0.77 1.13 -14.52
CA GLY A 277 1.31 -0.18 -14.17
C GLY A 277 2.08 -0.25 -12.85
N ILE A 278 2.54 0.87 -12.30
CA ILE A 278 3.13 0.90 -10.95
C ILE A 278 2.04 0.77 -9.88
N GLY A 279 0.85 1.33 -10.11
CA GLY A 279 -0.25 1.38 -9.17
C GLY A 279 -0.47 2.77 -8.56
N ARG A 280 -0.87 2.80 -7.29
CA ARG A 280 -1.19 4.01 -6.53
C ARG A 280 0.00 4.47 -5.71
N VAL A 281 0.64 5.53 -6.16
CA VAL A 281 1.94 6.00 -5.69
C VAL A 281 1.77 7.21 -4.77
N PRO A 282 2.19 7.15 -3.49
CA PRO A 282 2.00 8.24 -2.55
C PRO A 282 2.99 9.39 -2.77
N THR A 283 2.48 10.60 -2.59
CA THR A 283 3.22 11.86 -2.52
C THR A 283 3.19 12.42 -1.11
N LEU A 284 4.21 13.17 -0.75
CA LEU A 284 4.31 13.86 0.53
C LEU A 284 4.39 15.37 0.29
N MET A 285 3.57 16.14 1.01
CA MET A 285 3.48 17.59 0.81
C MET A 285 3.21 18.32 2.12
N PRO A 286 3.53 19.61 2.23
CA PRO A 286 3.14 20.40 3.40
C PRO A 286 1.63 20.44 3.58
N CYS A 287 1.20 20.50 4.84
CA CYS A 287 -0.18 20.80 5.23
C CYS A 287 -0.18 22.03 6.13
N ARG A 288 -0.85 23.09 5.70
CA ARG A 288 -0.96 24.34 6.45
C ARG A 288 -2.36 24.49 7.02
N TRP A 289 -2.45 24.88 8.28
CA TRP A 289 -3.74 25.21 8.90
C TRP A 289 -4.11 26.67 8.62
N GLU A 290 -5.10 26.88 7.72
CA GLU A 290 -5.60 28.20 7.33
C GLU A 290 -7.10 28.31 7.69
N ASP A 291 -7.46 29.25 8.55
CA ASP A 291 -8.83 29.41 9.08
C ASP A 291 -9.44 28.11 9.64
N GLY A 292 -8.59 27.27 10.21
CA GLY A 292 -8.94 25.95 10.74
C GLY A 292 -9.21 24.89 9.66
N TRP A 293 -8.67 25.04 8.45
CA TRP A 293 -8.69 24.03 7.39
C TRP A 293 -7.29 23.51 7.11
N PRO A 294 -7.11 22.20 6.89
CA PRO A 294 -5.81 21.59 6.55
C PRO A 294 -5.55 21.72 5.04
N ILE A 295 -4.97 22.84 4.63
CA ILE A 295 -4.67 23.10 3.22
C ILE A 295 -3.40 22.38 2.82
N LEU A 296 -3.50 21.55 1.79
CA LEU A 296 -2.43 20.70 1.28
C LEU A 296 -1.65 21.37 0.14
N GLY A 297 -0.39 20.94 -0.04
CA GLY A 297 0.49 21.40 -1.11
C GLY A 297 1.39 22.55 -0.69
N ASP A 298 2.22 23.02 -1.65
CA ASP A 298 3.06 24.19 -1.51
C ASP A 298 2.22 25.50 -1.51
N ALA A 299 2.89 26.65 -1.62
CA ALA A 299 2.20 27.94 -1.62
C ALA A 299 1.23 28.11 -2.80
N ASP A 300 1.43 27.38 -3.89
CA ASP A 300 0.59 27.40 -5.09
C ASP A 300 -0.47 26.28 -5.07
N GLY A 301 -0.58 25.48 -3.98
CA GLY A 301 -1.49 24.33 -3.85
C GLY A 301 -1.07 23.13 -4.70
N ARG A 302 0.22 22.95 -4.95
CA ARG A 302 0.78 21.88 -5.78
C ARG A 302 1.57 20.89 -4.94
N VAL A 303 1.71 19.65 -5.44
CA VAL A 303 2.69 18.72 -4.90
C VAL A 303 4.10 19.21 -5.28
N PRO A 304 5.00 19.46 -4.31
CA PRO A 304 6.35 19.88 -4.62
C PRO A 304 7.17 18.73 -5.22
N GLU A 305 7.93 18.98 -6.28
CA GLU A 305 8.85 17.99 -6.88
C GLU A 305 9.96 17.57 -5.91
N CYS A 306 10.43 18.51 -5.11
CA CYS A 306 11.51 18.32 -4.15
C CYS A 306 11.26 19.20 -2.94
N MET A 307 11.53 18.69 -1.74
CA MET A 307 11.43 19.47 -0.51
C MET A 307 12.39 18.96 0.57
N GLU A 308 12.59 19.76 1.62
CA GLU A 308 13.39 19.38 2.76
C GLU A 308 12.75 18.21 3.52
N MET A 309 13.61 17.35 4.08
CA MET A 309 13.16 16.24 4.93
C MET A 309 12.26 16.75 6.07
N PRO A 310 11.06 16.17 6.26
CA PRO A 310 10.09 16.63 7.27
C PRO A 310 10.63 16.54 8.69
N VAL A 311 11.39 15.50 8.97
CA VAL A 311 11.89 15.19 10.30
C VAL A 311 13.37 14.87 10.23
N TYR A 312 14.14 15.33 11.23
CA TYR A 312 15.50 14.87 11.44
C TYR A 312 15.48 13.53 12.18
N GLY A 313 16.19 12.56 11.69
CA GLY A 313 16.29 11.28 12.37
C GLY A 313 17.20 10.28 11.67
N GLU A 314 17.35 9.14 12.30
CA GLU A 314 17.94 7.99 11.64
C GLU A 314 16.92 7.40 10.67
N GLU A 315 17.36 7.08 9.47
CA GLU A 315 16.58 6.38 8.46
C GLU A 315 16.19 4.96 8.95
N CYS A 316 15.03 4.47 8.54
CA CYS A 316 14.71 3.06 8.68
C CYS A 316 15.65 2.25 7.78
N LYS A 317 16.17 1.13 8.31
CA LYS A 317 17.14 0.29 7.57
C LYS A 317 16.48 -0.74 6.68
N GLY A 318 15.20 -0.99 6.88
CA GLY A 318 14.42 -1.92 6.07
C GLY A 318 13.93 -1.30 4.77
N SER A 319 13.16 -2.06 4.02
CA SER A 319 12.57 -1.67 2.75
C SER A 319 11.18 -2.29 2.59
N ILE A 320 10.40 -1.79 1.64
CA ILE A 320 9.11 -2.37 1.24
C ILE A 320 9.23 -3.32 0.04
N MET A 321 10.41 -3.42 -0.56
CA MET A 321 10.76 -4.33 -1.65
C MET A 321 12.29 -4.54 -1.67
N GLY A 322 12.76 -5.63 -2.25
CA GLY A 322 14.20 -5.86 -2.34
C GLY A 322 14.58 -7.25 -2.85
N SER A 323 15.87 -7.47 -2.96
CA SER A 323 16.43 -8.78 -3.30
C SER A 323 16.33 -9.73 -2.11
N ASP A 324 16.18 -11.04 -2.41
CA ASP A 324 16.12 -12.09 -1.41
C ASP A 324 16.97 -13.27 -1.87
N GLY A 325 17.89 -13.71 -1.01
CA GLY A 325 18.72 -14.90 -1.22
C GLY A 325 18.04 -16.19 -0.78
N PHE A 326 16.88 -16.09 -0.12
CA PHE A 326 16.19 -17.22 0.51
C PHE A 326 17.09 -18.00 1.50
N ASP A 327 17.91 -17.25 2.24
CA ASP A 327 18.91 -17.83 3.17
C ASP A 327 18.32 -18.12 4.57
N THR A 328 17.05 -17.74 4.81
CA THR A 328 16.32 -17.98 6.05
C THR A 328 15.20 -19.00 5.86
N ASP A 329 14.64 -19.49 6.93
CA ASP A 329 13.49 -20.41 6.92
C ASP A 329 12.13 -19.71 6.79
N GLN A 330 12.14 -18.38 6.70
CA GLN A 330 10.95 -17.54 6.53
C GLN A 330 11.13 -16.60 5.33
N LEU A 331 10.03 -16.35 4.61
CA LEU A 331 10.00 -15.32 3.57
C LEU A 331 10.16 -13.94 4.23
N SER A 332 10.94 -13.08 3.57
CA SER A 332 11.00 -11.68 3.99
C SER A 332 9.64 -11.00 3.83
N LEU A 333 9.42 -9.93 4.60
CA LEU A 333 8.16 -9.17 4.59
C LEU A 333 7.90 -8.43 3.26
N ASN A 334 8.81 -8.49 2.31
CA ASN A 334 8.65 -7.91 0.98
C ASN A 334 7.82 -8.79 0.04
N TRP A 335 7.58 -10.05 0.42
CA TRP A 335 6.89 -11.03 -0.40
C TRP A 335 5.42 -11.17 -0.05
N GLN A 336 4.58 -11.30 -1.07
CA GLN A 336 3.16 -11.62 -0.95
C GLN A 336 2.77 -12.66 -1.99
N TRP A 337 1.92 -13.58 -1.60
CA TRP A 337 1.35 -14.60 -2.48
C TRP A 337 0.13 -14.04 -3.23
N ASN A 338 -0.04 -14.45 -4.47
CA ASN A 338 -1.29 -14.32 -5.19
C ASN A 338 -2.34 -15.24 -4.52
N HIS A 339 -3.24 -14.67 -3.69
CA HIS A 339 -4.19 -15.39 -2.84
C HIS A 339 -3.54 -16.17 -1.68
N ASN A 340 -4.33 -17.00 -0.98
CA ASN A 340 -3.78 -17.86 0.06
C ASN A 340 -2.83 -18.90 -0.55
N PRO A 341 -1.61 -19.06 -0.04
CA PRO A 341 -0.70 -20.08 -0.53
C PRO A 341 -1.12 -21.49 -0.13
N LEU A 342 -0.74 -22.47 -0.93
CA LEU A 342 -0.76 -23.90 -0.58
C LEU A 342 0.55 -24.22 0.16
N ASP A 343 0.48 -24.39 1.48
CA ASP A 343 1.68 -24.52 2.32
C ASP A 343 2.54 -25.73 1.97
N ASP A 344 1.93 -26.86 1.59
CA ASP A 344 2.64 -28.07 1.18
C ASP A 344 3.33 -27.95 -0.18
N CYS A 345 3.11 -26.83 -0.90
CA CYS A 345 3.61 -26.64 -2.25
C CYS A 345 4.78 -25.64 -2.34
N TRP A 346 5.35 -25.23 -1.21
CA TRP A 346 6.56 -24.42 -1.19
C TRP A 346 7.44 -24.74 0.02
N SER A 347 8.73 -24.41 -0.05
CA SER A 347 9.66 -24.62 1.07
C SER A 347 10.90 -23.76 0.91
N LEU A 348 11.40 -23.21 2.03
CA LEU A 348 12.72 -22.57 2.16
C LEU A 348 13.76 -23.47 2.80
N THR A 349 13.35 -24.60 3.40
CA THR A 349 14.23 -25.47 4.18
C THR A 349 14.70 -26.71 3.43
N GLU A 350 14.00 -27.15 2.38
CA GLU A 350 14.42 -28.33 1.59
C GLU A 350 15.71 -28.12 0.83
N ARG A 351 16.00 -26.88 0.44
CA ARG A 351 17.25 -26.50 -0.20
C ARG A 351 17.59 -25.08 0.26
N PRO A 352 18.43 -24.93 1.29
CA PRO A 352 18.85 -23.60 1.78
C PRO A 352 19.39 -22.72 0.65
N GLY A 353 19.05 -21.42 0.67
CA GLY A 353 19.38 -20.48 -0.40
C GLY A 353 18.48 -20.56 -1.64
N PHE A 354 17.36 -21.29 -1.55
CA PHE A 354 16.38 -21.42 -2.63
C PHE A 354 14.95 -21.46 -2.10
N LEU A 355 14.05 -20.77 -2.76
CA LEU A 355 12.64 -21.04 -2.65
C LEU A 355 12.27 -22.23 -3.55
N ARG A 356 11.79 -23.31 -2.95
CA ARG A 356 11.21 -24.44 -3.68
C ARG A 356 9.73 -24.20 -3.93
N LEU A 357 9.33 -24.29 -5.19
CA LEU A 357 7.91 -24.29 -5.59
C LEU A 357 7.54 -25.66 -6.19
N ARG A 358 6.34 -26.14 -5.86
CA ARG A 358 5.74 -27.35 -6.42
C ARG A 358 4.39 -27.01 -7.03
N THR A 359 4.08 -27.62 -8.15
CA THR A 359 2.76 -27.50 -8.77
C THR A 359 1.72 -28.17 -7.89
N GLY A 360 0.85 -27.39 -7.26
CA GLY A 360 -0.25 -27.87 -6.42
C GLY A 360 -1.57 -27.96 -7.17
N LYS A 361 -1.69 -27.29 -8.31
CA LYS A 361 -2.90 -27.25 -9.13
C LYS A 361 -2.52 -26.99 -10.58
N VAL A 362 -3.15 -27.72 -11.51
CA VAL A 362 -3.02 -27.48 -12.95
C VAL A 362 -4.04 -26.42 -13.35
N VAL A 363 -3.57 -25.34 -13.95
CA VAL A 363 -4.37 -24.20 -14.40
C VAL A 363 -3.85 -23.70 -15.75
N ASP A 364 -4.69 -22.94 -16.44
CA ASP A 364 -4.40 -22.39 -17.77
C ASP A 364 -4.03 -20.89 -17.74
N ASN A 365 -4.06 -20.28 -16.55
CA ASN A 365 -3.78 -18.85 -16.39
C ASN A 365 -3.16 -18.52 -15.04
N LEU A 366 -2.48 -17.36 -14.98
CA LEU A 366 -1.76 -16.89 -13.78
C LEU A 366 -2.70 -16.48 -12.63
N PHE A 367 -3.93 -16.00 -12.92
CA PHE A 367 -4.86 -15.58 -11.87
C PHE A 367 -5.31 -16.73 -10.97
N LEU A 368 -5.34 -17.95 -11.52
CA LEU A 368 -5.72 -19.15 -10.80
C LEU A 368 -4.52 -20.00 -10.37
N ALA A 369 -3.29 -19.53 -10.62
CA ALA A 369 -2.06 -20.25 -10.25
C ALA A 369 -1.71 -19.98 -8.76
N PRO A 370 -1.90 -20.97 -7.87
CA PRO A 370 -1.48 -20.83 -6.48
C PRO A 370 0.04 -20.75 -6.38
N ASN A 371 0.53 -20.16 -5.28
CA ASN A 371 1.95 -20.00 -5.01
C ASN A 371 2.71 -19.18 -6.09
N THR A 372 2.02 -18.25 -6.73
CA THR A 372 2.64 -17.14 -7.46
C THR A 372 3.10 -16.12 -6.43
N LEU A 373 4.41 -16.04 -6.22
CA LEU A 373 5.02 -15.15 -5.24
C LEU A 373 5.35 -13.82 -5.90
N THR A 374 4.98 -12.71 -5.25
CA THR A 374 5.05 -11.37 -5.84
C THR A 374 5.75 -10.37 -4.93
N GLN A 375 6.33 -9.34 -5.56
CA GLN A 375 6.75 -8.10 -4.94
C GLN A 375 6.22 -6.92 -5.75
N ARG A 376 6.16 -5.74 -5.13
CA ARG A 376 5.85 -4.49 -5.82
C ARG A 376 6.92 -4.15 -6.85
N MET A 377 6.51 -3.58 -7.97
CA MET A 377 7.44 -2.93 -8.91
C MET A 377 7.67 -1.48 -8.44
N SER A 378 8.85 -0.95 -8.72
CA SER A 378 9.17 0.45 -8.41
C SER A 378 9.33 1.30 -9.66
N GLY A 379 8.90 2.55 -9.55
CA GLY A 379 9.14 3.57 -10.56
C GLY A 379 10.48 4.31 -10.36
N PRO A 380 10.84 5.22 -11.27
CA PRO A 380 10.30 5.28 -12.64
C PRO A 380 10.81 4.12 -13.51
N LYS A 381 11.85 3.42 -13.04
CA LYS A 381 12.43 2.23 -13.70
C LYS A 381 12.85 1.20 -12.67
N CYS A 382 12.62 -0.05 -13.00
CA CYS A 382 13.06 -1.15 -12.16
C CYS A 382 13.57 -2.33 -12.97
N SER A 383 14.27 -3.24 -12.31
CA SER A 383 14.63 -4.53 -12.90
C SER A 383 14.68 -5.59 -11.82
N GLY A 384 14.27 -6.82 -12.19
CA GLY A 384 14.40 -7.99 -11.37
C GLY A 384 15.10 -9.10 -12.12
N VAL A 385 15.89 -9.91 -11.40
CA VAL A 385 16.54 -11.12 -11.93
C VAL A 385 16.22 -12.28 -11.02
N VAL A 386 15.78 -13.38 -11.60
CA VAL A 386 15.52 -14.63 -10.89
C VAL A 386 16.42 -15.73 -11.44
N ALA A 387 17.19 -16.40 -10.57
CA ALA A 387 17.90 -17.63 -10.87
C ALA A 387 16.96 -18.81 -10.60
N MET A 388 16.69 -19.64 -11.61
CA MET A 388 15.77 -20.77 -11.53
C MET A 388 16.47 -22.08 -11.84
N ASP A 389 16.41 -23.06 -10.94
CA ASP A 389 16.79 -24.45 -11.19
C ASP A 389 15.57 -25.20 -11.74
N ILE A 390 15.64 -25.54 -13.01
CA ILE A 390 14.59 -26.23 -13.77
C ILE A 390 14.90 -27.69 -14.04
N SER A 391 15.90 -28.25 -13.34
CA SER A 391 16.38 -29.65 -13.56
C SER A 391 15.29 -30.70 -13.28
N LYS A 392 14.34 -30.39 -12.39
CA LYS A 392 13.27 -31.29 -11.95
C LYS A 392 11.90 -31.04 -12.59
N MET A 393 11.83 -30.18 -13.61
CA MET A 393 10.58 -29.96 -14.35
C MET A 393 10.12 -31.28 -15.02
N LYS A 394 8.80 -31.45 -15.01
CA LYS A 394 8.08 -32.59 -15.59
C LYS A 394 7.25 -32.14 -16.78
N GLU A 395 6.80 -33.08 -17.58
CA GLU A 395 5.89 -32.81 -18.69
C GLU A 395 4.66 -32.00 -18.25
N GLY A 396 4.42 -30.86 -18.94
CA GLY A 396 3.36 -29.92 -18.65
C GLY A 396 3.72 -28.81 -17.66
N ASP A 397 4.89 -28.88 -16.99
CA ASP A 397 5.31 -27.82 -16.07
C ASP A 397 5.64 -26.51 -16.81
N VAL A 398 5.22 -25.41 -16.22
CA VAL A 398 5.60 -24.04 -16.61
C VAL A 398 6.16 -23.33 -15.39
N ALA A 399 7.40 -22.86 -15.49
CA ALA A 399 8.06 -22.10 -14.41
C ALA A 399 8.67 -20.81 -14.98
N GLY A 400 8.47 -19.69 -14.33
CA GLY A 400 8.90 -18.43 -14.91
C GLY A 400 8.90 -17.23 -13.98
N PHE A 401 9.13 -16.08 -14.60
CA PHE A 401 9.10 -14.77 -14.01
C PHE A 401 8.14 -13.88 -14.82
N CYS A 402 7.28 -13.14 -14.16
CA CYS A 402 6.27 -12.34 -14.85
C CYS A 402 6.08 -10.94 -14.22
N ALA A 403 5.72 -9.99 -15.07
CA ALA A 403 5.03 -8.79 -14.65
C ALA A 403 3.54 -9.12 -14.58
N PHE A 404 3.02 -9.21 -13.37
CA PHE A 404 1.71 -9.80 -13.06
C PHE A 404 0.61 -8.75 -12.99
N ASN A 405 -0.33 -8.82 -13.94
CA ASN A 405 -1.50 -7.96 -14.02
C ASN A 405 -2.58 -8.63 -14.91
N GLY A 406 -3.70 -7.96 -15.16
CA GLY A 406 -4.72 -8.38 -16.13
C GLY A 406 -4.15 -8.63 -17.55
N LEU A 407 -3.13 -7.88 -17.91
CA LEU A 407 -2.26 -8.13 -19.07
C LEU A 407 -0.84 -8.38 -18.59
N SER A 408 -0.48 -9.64 -18.43
CA SER A 408 0.83 -10.04 -17.91
C SER A 408 1.86 -10.25 -19.01
N GLY A 409 3.10 -9.78 -18.78
CA GLY A 409 4.28 -10.18 -19.53
C GLY A 409 4.94 -11.38 -18.86
N VAL A 410 5.10 -12.48 -19.57
CA VAL A 410 5.61 -13.76 -19.01
C VAL A 410 6.87 -14.18 -19.72
N LEU A 411 7.89 -14.49 -18.93
CA LEU A 411 9.14 -15.13 -19.38
C LEU A 411 9.28 -16.45 -18.61
N ALA A 412 9.15 -17.58 -19.30
CA ALA A 412 9.05 -18.89 -18.68
C ALA A 412 9.92 -19.94 -19.39
N VAL A 413 10.12 -21.07 -18.71
CA VAL A 413 10.51 -22.34 -19.31
C VAL A 413 9.30 -23.26 -19.22
N VAL A 414 8.97 -23.90 -20.33
CA VAL A 414 7.92 -24.92 -20.42
C VAL A 414 8.56 -26.27 -20.69
N MET A 415 7.95 -27.34 -20.17
CA MET A 415 8.37 -28.72 -20.43
C MET A 415 7.29 -29.39 -21.29
N GLU A 416 7.56 -29.57 -22.58
CA GLU A 416 6.64 -30.13 -23.55
C GLU A 416 7.34 -31.16 -24.46
N ASN A 417 6.69 -32.30 -24.69
CA ASN A 417 7.19 -33.38 -25.56
C ASN A 417 8.59 -33.83 -25.16
N GLY A 418 8.87 -33.90 -23.84
CA GLY A 418 10.15 -34.29 -23.30
C GLY A 418 11.27 -33.26 -23.47
N LYS A 419 10.95 -32.01 -23.88
CA LYS A 419 11.92 -30.93 -24.07
C LYS A 419 11.57 -29.71 -23.23
N LYS A 420 12.59 -29.07 -22.70
CA LYS A 420 12.46 -27.75 -22.09
C LYS A 420 12.61 -26.68 -23.15
N GLN A 421 11.72 -25.70 -23.14
CA GLN A 421 11.74 -24.59 -24.06
C GLN A 421 11.56 -23.27 -23.35
N TRP A 422 12.31 -22.26 -23.74
CA TRP A 422 12.07 -20.87 -23.38
C TRP A 422 10.81 -20.37 -24.09
N VAL A 423 9.98 -19.67 -23.36
CA VAL A 423 8.79 -19.02 -23.92
C VAL A 423 8.71 -17.60 -23.39
N MET A 424 8.53 -16.65 -24.30
CA MET A 424 8.12 -15.28 -23.99
C MET A 424 6.72 -15.06 -24.52
N SER A 425 5.82 -14.63 -23.66
CA SER A 425 4.42 -14.42 -24.03
C SER A 425 3.78 -13.24 -23.31
N HIS A 426 2.68 -12.77 -23.88
CA HIS A 426 1.70 -11.97 -23.15
C HIS A 426 0.53 -12.88 -22.79
N GLN A 427 0.01 -12.71 -21.59
CA GLN A 427 -1.20 -13.37 -21.15
C GLN A 427 -2.23 -12.32 -20.73
N SER A 428 -3.39 -12.32 -21.37
CA SER A 428 -4.54 -11.49 -20.98
C SER A 428 -5.58 -12.37 -20.32
N VAL A 429 -6.04 -11.96 -19.14
CA VAL A 429 -7.08 -12.66 -18.38
C VAL A 429 -8.24 -11.71 -18.12
N SER A 430 -9.42 -12.07 -18.61
CA SER A 430 -10.65 -11.33 -18.38
C SER A 430 -11.46 -11.98 -17.26
N LEU A 431 -12.04 -11.15 -16.41
CA LEU A 431 -12.88 -11.58 -15.28
C LEU A 431 -14.31 -11.06 -15.44
N SER A 432 -15.29 -11.84 -15.01
CA SER A 432 -16.65 -11.33 -14.81
C SER A 432 -16.68 -10.29 -13.69
N ASP A 433 -17.50 -9.22 -13.86
CA ASP A 433 -17.52 -8.10 -12.90
C ASP A 433 -17.97 -8.50 -11.49
N ARG A 434 -19.01 -9.30 -11.40
CA ARG A 434 -19.61 -9.67 -10.11
C ARG A 434 -18.96 -10.89 -9.48
N GLU A 435 -18.76 -11.96 -10.24
CA GLU A 435 -18.37 -13.26 -9.70
C GLU A 435 -16.86 -13.45 -9.67
N LYS A 436 -16.09 -12.55 -10.31
CA LYS A 436 -14.65 -12.67 -10.47
C LYS A 436 -14.21 -14.05 -10.96
N ARG A 437 -15.00 -14.61 -11.88
CA ARG A 437 -14.64 -15.82 -12.61
C ARG A 437 -13.90 -15.46 -13.87
N VAL A 438 -12.92 -16.26 -14.25
CA VAL A 438 -12.22 -16.12 -15.52
C VAL A 438 -13.21 -16.38 -16.66
N THR A 439 -13.37 -15.40 -17.55
CA THR A 439 -14.27 -15.46 -18.71
C THR A 439 -13.54 -15.65 -20.01
N ALA A 440 -12.29 -15.19 -20.08
CA ALA A 440 -11.41 -15.40 -21.24
C ALA A 440 -9.95 -15.42 -20.81
N VAL A 441 -9.16 -16.22 -21.49
CA VAL A 441 -7.70 -16.25 -21.40
C VAL A 441 -7.16 -16.20 -22.82
N GLU A 442 -6.33 -15.22 -23.09
CA GLU A 442 -5.63 -15.10 -24.37
C GLU A 442 -4.14 -15.14 -24.12
N VAL A 443 -3.42 -16.04 -24.78
CA VAL A 443 -1.98 -16.15 -24.72
C VAL A 443 -1.41 -15.85 -26.11
N LEU A 444 -0.59 -14.82 -26.18
CA LEU A 444 0.14 -14.45 -27.38
C LEU A 444 1.61 -14.78 -27.17
N GLU A 445 2.04 -15.92 -27.70
CA GLU A 445 3.45 -16.29 -27.73
C GLU A 445 4.22 -15.38 -28.67
N LYS A 446 5.30 -14.80 -28.19
CA LYS A 446 6.16 -13.87 -28.95
C LYS A 446 7.42 -14.56 -29.44
N GLU A 447 7.96 -15.46 -28.63
CA GLU A 447 9.20 -16.16 -28.91
C GLU A 447 9.23 -17.50 -28.20
N ARG A 448 9.75 -18.54 -28.89
CA ARG A 448 10.00 -19.89 -28.35
C ARG A 448 11.31 -20.42 -28.87
N MET A 449 12.10 -21.07 -27.99
CA MET A 449 13.36 -21.71 -28.36
C MET A 449 13.77 -22.80 -27.38
N ASP A 450 14.54 -23.77 -27.81
CA ASP A 450 15.00 -24.88 -26.98
C ASP A 450 15.87 -24.40 -25.79
N CYS A 451 15.75 -25.07 -24.67
CA CYS A 451 16.47 -24.81 -23.43
C CYS A 451 17.19 -26.07 -22.97
N GLU A 452 18.51 -26.11 -23.11
CA GLU A 452 19.34 -27.25 -22.70
C GLU A 452 19.94 -27.09 -21.30
N LYS A 453 19.67 -25.99 -20.63
CA LYS A 453 20.23 -25.66 -19.32
C LYS A 453 19.39 -26.26 -18.18
N GLU A 454 20.03 -26.54 -17.05
CA GLU A 454 19.36 -26.93 -15.81
C GLU A 454 19.11 -25.73 -14.87
N VAL A 455 19.98 -24.71 -14.96
CA VAL A 455 19.82 -23.46 -14.24
C VAL A 455 19.73 -22.31 -15.25
N VAL A 456 18.75 -21.49 -15.08
CA VAL A 456 18.43 -20.36 -15.98
C VAL A 456 18.30 -19.06 -15.20
N TYR A 457 18.58 -17.94 -15.87
CA TYR A 457 18.43 -16.60 -15.32
C TYR A 457 17.41 -15.83 -16.16
N LEU A 458 16.33 -15.41 -15.53
CA LEU A 458 15.29 -14.60 -16.13
C LEU A 458 15.44 -13.16 -15.64
N ARG A 459 15.45 -12.20 -16.55
CA ARG A 459 15.49 -10.76 -16.22
C ARG A 459 14.29 -10.06 -16.83
N MET A 460 13.64 -9.24 -16.03
CA MET A 460 12.65 -8.26 -16.48
C MET A 460 13.12 -6.85 -16.16
N GLU A 461 12.80 -5.93 -17.03
CA GLU A 461 13.02 -4.50 -16.87
C GLU A 461 11.69 -3.79 -17.05
N GLY A 462 11.32 -2.92 -16.09
CA GLY A 462 10.16 -2.05 -16.16
C GLY A 462 10.60 -0.61 -16.43
N ASP A 463 9.94 0.07 -17.37
CA ASP A 463 10.09 1.50 -17.65
C ASP A 463 8.71 2.16 -17.57
N PHE A 464 8.47 2.91 -16.52
CA PHE A 464 7.25 3.65 -16.24
C PHE A 464 7.45 5.16 -16.37
N ALA A 465 8.65 5.58 -16.80
CA ALA A 465 8.91 6.99 -17.06
C ALA A 465 8.02 7.51 -18.19
N ASP A 466 7.64 8.78 -18.11
CA ASP A 466 6.86 9.46 -19.15
C ASP A 466 5.55 8.72 -19.54
N LYS A 467 4.91 8.03 -18.60
CA LYS A 467 3.66 7.26 -18.79
C LYS A 467 3.79 6.09 -19.78
N LYS A 468 4.96 5.49 -19.91
CA LYS A 468 5.19 4.43 -20.91
C LYS A 468 4.57 3.09 -20.53
N ASP A 469 4.50 2.73 -19.25
CA ASP A 469 4.04 1.43 -18.76
C ASP A 469 4.61 0.22 -19.55
N GLU A 470 5.92 0.26 -19.84
CA GLU A 470 6.60 -0.77 -20.61
C GLU A 470 7.31 -1.78 -19.69
N VAL A 471 7.08 -3.07 -19.91
CA VAL A 471 7.87 -4.14 -19.30
C VAL A 471 8.52 -4.99 -20.38
N ARG A 472 9.84 -5.22 -20.25
CA ARG A 472 10.65 -6.00 -21.19
C ARG A 472 11.26 -7.20 -20.48
N GLY A 473 11.06 -8.39 -21.05
CA GLY A 473 11.82 -9.57 -20.69
C GLY A 473 13.16 -9.59 -21.41
N VAL A 474 14.24 -9.80 -20.67
CA VAL A 474 15.59 -9.94 -21.22
C VAL A 474 16.14 -11.31 -20.88
N LYS A 475 16.48 -12.06 -21.90
CA LYS A 475 17.14 -13.35 -21.78
C LYS A 475 18.65 -13.12 -21.65
N ARG A 476 19.27 -13.64 -20.60
CA ARG A 476 20.75 -13.71 -20.53
C ARG A 476 21.21 -15.15 -20.48
N ASN A 477 22.08 -15.52 -21.41
CA ASN A 477 22.93 -16.69 -21.27
C ASN A 477 24.00 -16.37 -20.22
N ALA A 478 24.17 -17.26 -19.26
CA ALA A 478 25.06 -17.22 -18.12
C ALA A 478 25.98 -15.97 -18.00
N ILE A 479 25.98 -15.38 -16.84
CA ILE A 479 27.02 -14.42 -16.45
C ILE A 479 28.32 -15.24 -16.35
N ASN A 480 29.31 -14.95 -17.20
CA ASN A 480 30.67 -15.41 -17.03
C ASN A 480 31.30 -14.76 -15.81
#